data_3d64c6f967e0bca4efd1015a56bda7d6
#
_entry.id   3d64c6f967e0bca4efd1015a56bda7d6
#
_cell.length_a   1.000
_cell.length_b   1.000
_cell.length_c   1.000
_cell.angle_alpha   90.00
_cell.angle_beta   90.00
_cell.angle_gamma   90.00
#
_symmetry.space_group_name_H-M   'P 1'
#
loop_
_entity.id
_entity.type
_entity.pdbx_description
1 polymer ?
#
loop_
_entity_poly.entity_id
_entity_poly.type
_entity_poly.pdbx_seq_one_letter_code
_entity_poly.pdbx_strand_id
1 'polypeptide(L)'
;TVDGVAKVTDFGIAKAVSNSTITAFGTTIGSVHYFSPEHARGGYTDAKSDLYSLGIVMYEMVTGRVPFDADTPVSIALKHMQEKAVDPMKLNPNVPVAVNQIIMKAMQKEPSMRYQSATEMLKDLSLALKNPDGRFVSETSMDTQATQRIGTITEDMAKEDKADNKKDKKKQGKIRTYF
;
A
#
# COMPACT_ATOMS: atom_id res chain seq x y z
N THR A 1 5.25 -18.88 -25.12
CA THR A 1 5.74 -19.98 -25.98
C THR A 1 4.56 -20.64 -26.68
N VAL A 2 4.84 -21.35 -27.75
CA VAL A 2 3.81 -22.07 -28.56
C VAL A 2 3.05 -23.12 -27.74
N ASP A 3 3.63 -23.59 -26.66
CA ASP A 3 3.08 -24.57 -25.71
C ASP A 3 2.25 -23.92 -24.60
N GLY A 4 1.95 -22.62 -24.70
CA GLY A 4 1.15 -21.88 -23.71
C GLY A 4 1.88 -21.53 -22.42
N VAL A 5 3.21 -21.73 -22.34
CA VAL A 5 4.01 -21.34 -21.17
C VAL A 5 4.35 -19.86 -21.25
N ALA A 6 3.93 -19.07 -20.27
CA ALA A 6 4.31 -17.67 -20.15
C ALA A 6 5.78 -17.55 -19.73
N LYS A 7 6.52 -16.65 -20.39
CA LYS A 7 7.92 -16.33 -20.04
C LYS A 7 8.08 -14.82 -19.94
N VAL A 8 8.77 -14.36 -18.90
CA VAL A 8 9.20 -12.97 -18.77
C VAL A 8 10.44 -12.76 -19.65
N THR A 9 10.43 -11.71 -20.46
CA THR A 9 11.52 -11.35 -21.36
C THR A 9 11.73 -9.84 -21.34
N ASP A 10 12.75 -9.36 -22.04
CA ASP A 10 13.06 -7.93 -22.21
C ASP A 10 13.33 -7.20 -20.89
N PHE A 11 14.48 -7.52 -20.30
CA PHE A 11 14.97 -6.85 -19.09
C PHE A 11 15.70 -5.53 -19.38
N GLY A 12 15.54 -4.94 -20.57
CA GLY A 12 16.28 -3.75 -21.02
C GLY A 12 16.07 -2.49 -20.17
N ILE A 13 14.99 -2.44 -19.40
CA ILE A 13 14.69 -1.37 -18.44
C ILE A 13 14.75 -1.85 -16.97
N ALA A 14 15.22 -3.06 -16.72
CA ALA A 14 15.36 -3.57 -15.35
C ALA A 14 16.34 -2.70 -14.57
N LYS A 15 15.90 -2.17 -13.44
CA LYS A 15 16.71 -1.35 -12.55
C LYS A 15 17.23 -2.22 -11.43
N ALA A 16 18.56 -2.39 -11.36
CA ALA A 16 19.14 -2.99 -10.17
C ALA A 16 18.86 -2.08 -8.96
N VAL A 17 18.55 -2.70 -7.82
CA VAL A 17 18.35 -1.99 -6.54
C VAL A 17 19.70 -1.42 -6.10
N SER A 18 20.10 -0.30 -6.65
CA SER A 18 21.28 0.47 -6.26
C SER A 18 20.94 1.96 -6.30
N ASN A 19 21.56 2.73 -5.40
CA ASN A 19 21.33 4.16 -5.13
C ASN A 19 21.64 5.09 -6.32
N SER A 20 21.22 4.74 -7.54
CA SER A 20 21.49 5.54 -8.73
C SER A 20 20.31 6.48 -8.99
N THR A 21 20.60 7.76 -8.87
CA THR A 21 19.73 8.90 -9.19
C THR A 21 19.15 8.77 -10.61
N ILE A 22 17.85 8.92 -10.73
CA ILE A 22 17.12 8.83 -11.99
C ILE A 22 17.41 10.08 -12.82
N THR A 23 18.20 9.93 -13.84
CA THR A 23 18.27 10.88 -14.95
C THR A 23 17.84 10.16 -16.21
N ALA A 24 16.55 10.08 -16.51
CA ALA A 24 16.07 9.85 -17.86
C ALA A 24 14.53 9.99 -17.96
N PHE A 25 14.01 11.20 -17.89
CA PHE A 25 12.75 11.53 -18.54
C PHE A 25 12.97 11.71 -20.07
N GLY A 26 13.82 10.88 -20.65
CA GLY A 26 14.14 10.90 -22.07
C GLY A 26 13.77 9.57 -22.72
N THR A 27 12.70 9.58 -23.52
CA THR A 27 12.44 8.63 -24.61
C THR A 27 11.92 7.23 -24.28
N THR A 28 10.77 7.11 -23.58
CA THR A 28 9.95 5.91 -23.82
C THR A 28 8.46 6.27 -23.65
N ILE A 29 7.85 6.76 -24.72
CA ILE A 29 6.46 7.29 -24.75
C ILE A 29 5.42 6.21 -24.40
N GLY A 30 5.74 4.92 -24.52
CA GLY A 30 4.80 3.83 -24.23
C GLY A 30 4.81 3.33 -22.78
N SER A 31 5.93 3.42 -22.05
CA SER A 31 6.06 2.74 -20.76
C SER A 31 5.45 3.50 -19.56
N VAL A 32 5.17 4.80 -19.69
CA VAL A 32 4.60 5.61 -18.61
C VAL A 32 3.22 5.12 -18.15
N HIS A 33 2.45 4.49 -19.04
CA HIS A 33 1.13 3.93 -18.73
C HIS A 33 1.16 2.81 -17.67
N TYR A 34 2.34 2.22 -17.44
CA TYR A 34 2.54 1.12 -16.49
C TYR A 34 3.36 1.53 -15.26
N PHE A 35 3.67 2.83 -15.12
CA PHE A 35 4.44 3.32 -13.97
C PHE A 35 3.64 3.19 -12.67
N SER A 36 4.33 2.76 -11.63
CA SER A 36 3.78 2.89 -10.28
C SER A 36 3.79 4.36 -9.81
N PRO A 37 2.93 4.73 -8.85
CA PRO A 37 2.92 6.08 -8.29
C PRO A 37 4.28 6.56 -7.78
N GLU A 38 5.04 5.68 -7.12
CA GLU A 38 6.40 5.98 -6.65
C GLU A 38 7.39 6.12 -7.79
N HIS A 39 7.26 5.33 -8.85
CA HIS A 39 8.07 5.49 -10.06
C HIS A 39 7.77 6.84 -10.73
N ALA A 40 6.50 7.20 -10.86
CA ALA A 40 6.07 8.49 -11.40
C ALA A 40 6.59 9.70 -10.60
N ARG A 41 6.75 9.54 -9.27
CA ARG A 41 7.37 10.56 -8.40
C ARG A 41 8.90 10.61 -8.49
N GLY A 42 9.54 9.71 -9.22
CA GLY A 42 10.99 9.55 -9.22
C GLY A 42 11.54 8.96 -7.91
N GLY A 43 10.70 8.29 -7.14
CA GLY A 43 11.04 7.69 -5.87
C GLY A 43 11.68 6.29 -5.99
N TYR A 44 11.92 5.70 -4.83
CA TYR A 44 12.42 4.33 -4.74
C TYR A 44 11.35 3.33 -5.23
N THR A 45 11.76 2.39 -6.08
CA THR A 45 10.92 1.32 -6.60
C THR A 45 11.39 -0.03 -6.06
N ASP A 46 10.44 -0.90 -5.74
CA ASP A 46 10.67 -2.23 -5.21
C ASP A 46 9.74 -3.26 -5.90
N ALA A 47 9.71 -4.49 -5.40
CA ALA A 47 8.83 -5.54 -5.93
C ALA A 47 7.34 -5.17 -5.94
N LYS A 48 6.89 -4.26 -5.07
CA LYS A 48 5.50 -3.79 -5.03
C LYS A 48 5.19 -2.84 -6.19
N SER A 49 6.22 -2.16 -6.73
CA SER A 49 6.11 -1.38 -7.97
C SER A 49 5.84 -2.28 -9.17
N ASP A 50 6.51 -3.43 -9.23
CA ASP A 50 6.30 -4.42 -10.29
C ASP A 50 4.90 -5.06 -10.19
N LEU A 51 4.43 -5.33 -8.97
CA LEU A 51 3.07 -5.85 -8.73
C LEU A 51 2.00 -4.84 -9.12
N TYR A 52 2.25 -3.52 -8.93
CA TYR A 52 1.37 -2.48 -9.44
C TYR A 52 1.34 -2.48 -10.97
N SER A 53 2.50 -2.52 -11.63
CA SER A 53 2.61 -2.57 -13.09
C SER A 53 1.91 -3.81 -13.66
N LEU A 54 2.05 -4.96 -12.99
CA LEU A 54 1.30 -6.17 -13.34
C LEU A 54 -0.21 -5.97 -13.21
N GLY A 55 -0.66 -5.26 -12.16
CA GLY A 55 -2.06 -4.86 -11.99
C GLY A 55 -2.58 -4.02 -13.14
N ILE A 56 -1.77 -3.07 -13.66
CA ILE A 56 -2.11 -2.29 -14.87
C ILE A 56 -2.26 -3.18 -16.09
N VAL A 57 -1.32 -4.12 -16.30
CA VAL A 57 -1.39 -5.08 -17.42
C VAL A 57 -2.65 -5.94 -17.32
N MET A 58 -2.96 -6.47 -16.13
CA MET A 58 -4.19 -7.23 -15.91
C MET A 58 -5.45 -6.40 -16.19
N TYR A 59 -5.47 -5.14 -15.75
CA TYR A 59 -6.55 -4.22 -16.03
C TYR A 59 -6.78 -4.07 -17.54
N GLU A 60 -5.71 -3.80 -18.28
CA GLU A 60 -5.77 -3.67 -19.74
C GLU A 60 -6.23 -4.96 -20.42
N MET A 61 -5.74 -6.11 -19.98
CA MET A 61 -6.15 -7.42 -20.52
C MET A 61 -7.67 -7.67 -20.39
N VAL A 62 -8.29 -7.26 -19.28
CA VAL A 62 -9.71 -7.54 -19.04
C VAL A 62 -10.64 -6.44 -19.54
N THR A 63 -10.14 -5.21 -19.78
CA THR A 63 -10.94 -4.05 -20.20
C THR A 63 -10.66 -3.61 -21.64
N GLY A 64 -9.54 -4.05 -22.23
CA GLY A 64 -9.08 -3.63 -23.56
C GLY A 64 -8.46 -2.23 -23.60
N ARG A 65 -8.24 -1.58 -22.45
CA ARG A 65 -7.62 -0.24 -22.37
C ARG A 65 -6.86 -0.04 -21.06
N VAL A 66 -5.86 0.84 -21.08
CA VAL A 66 -5.15 1.25 -19.88
C VAL A 66 -6.06 2.05 -18.93
N PRO A 67 -5.84 1.99 -17.61
CA PRO A 67 -6.67 2.71 -16.64
C PRO A 67 -6.48 4.22 -16.67
N PHE A 68 -5.29 4.69 -17.08
CA PHE A 68 -4.92 6.10 -17.13
C PHE A 68 -4.31 6.44 -18.48
N ASP A 69 -4.92 7.39 -19.16
CA ASP A 69 -4.48 7.91 -20.46
C ASP A 69 -4.64 9.43 -20.49
N ALA A 70 -3.74 10.13 -21.18
CA ALA A 70 -3.76 11.57 -21.38
C ALA A 70 -2.80 11.98 -22.49
N ASP A 71 -2.91 13.25 -22.94
CA ASP A 71 -2.14 13.78 -24.07
C ASP A 71 -0.63 13.84 -23.83
N THR A 72 -0.18 13.85 -22.58
CA THR A 72 1.25 13.95 -22.24
C THR A 72 1.67 12.90 -21.22
N PRO A 73 2.92 12.41 -21.31
CA PRO A 73 3.48 11.49 -20.32
C PRO A 73 3.40 12.02 -18.87
N VAL A 74 3.57 13.32 -18.67
CA VAL A 74 3.48 13.97 -17.36
C VAL A 74 2.05 13.89 -16.82
N SER A 75 1.06 14.13 -17.66
CA SER A 75 -0.36 14.01 -17.26
C SER A 75 -0.74 12.58 -16.92
N ILE A 76 -0.22 11.58 -17.63
CA ILE A 76 -0.41 10.16 -17.30
C ILE A 76 0.24 9.84 -15.95
N ALA A 77 1.47 10.29 -15.72
CA ALA A 77 2.17 10.11 -14.45
C ALA A 77 1.40 10.73 -13.26
N LEU A 78 0.83 11.93 -13.45
CA LEU A 78 -0.04 12.56 -12.44
C LEU A 78 -1.28 11.73 -12.13
N LYS A 79 -1.91 11.13 -13.14
CA LYS A 79 -3.06 10.24 -12.93
C LYS A 79 -2.68 9.00 -12.14
N HIS A 80 -1.53 8.39 -12.40
CA HIS A 80 -1.02 7.29 -11.59
C HIS A 80 -0.87 7.67 -10.11
N MET A 81 -0.48 8.90 -9.82
CA MET A 81 -0.30 9.37 -8.45
C MET A 81 -1.62 9.73 -7.74
N GLN A 82 -2.61 10.25 -8.45
CA GLN A 82 -3.75 10.95 -7.84
C GLN A 82 -5.11 10.39 -8.23
N GLU A 83 -5.28 9.89 -9.46
CA GLU A 83 -6.58 9.49 -9.98
C GLU A 83 -6.92 8.05 -9.60
N LYS A 84 -8.15 7.81 -9.17
CA LYS A 84 -8.65 6.46 -8.93
C LYS A 84 -9.05 5.83 -10.26
N ALA A 85 -8.57 4.61 -10.53
CA ALA A 85 -8.97 3.86 -11.72
C ALA A 85 -10.48 3.57 -11.71
N VAL A 86 -11.07 3.57 -12.89
CA VAL A 86 -12.44 3.09 -13.07
C VAL A 86 -12.46 1.59 -12.77
N ASP A 87 -13.48 1.14 -12.05
CA ASP A 87 -13.65 -0.29 -11.75
C ASP A 87 -13.74 -1.11 -13.05
N PRO A 88 -12.90 -2.15 -13.25
CA PRO A 88 -12.94 -2.99 -14.43
C PRO A 88 -14.32 -3.53 -14.78
N MET A 89 -15.11 -3.92 -13.78
CA MET A 89 -16.46 -4.46 -13.99
C MET A 89 -17.44 -3.42 -14.55
N LYS A 90 -17.18 -2.11 -14.37
CA LYS A 90 -17.97 -1.04 -15.00
C LYS A 90 -17.71 -0.93 -16.50
N LEU A 91 -16.56 -1.37 -16.97
CA LEU A 91 -16.15 -1.34 -18.37
C LEU A 91 -16.47 -2.65 -19.08
N ASN A 92 -16.26 -3.75 -18.37
CA ASN A 92 -16.56 -5.10 -18.84
C ASN A 92 -17.26 -5.89 -17.74
N PRO A 93 -18.59 -6.00 -17.78
CA PRO A 93 -19.36 -6.73 -16.76
C PRO A 93 -19.06 -8.25 -16.69
N ASN A 94 -18.36 -8.79 -17.69
CA ASN A 94 -17.96 -10.20 -17.69
C ASN A 94 -16.68 -10.48 -16.87
N VAL A 95 -16.05 -9.45 -16.32
CA VAL A 95 -14.87 -9.63 -15.46
C VAL A 95 -15.31 -10.31 -14.15
N PRO A 96 -14.71 -11.46 -13.78
CA PRO A 96 -15.04 -12.14 -12.55
C PRO A 96 -14.74 -11.27 -11.32
N VAL A 97 -15.56 -11.37 -10.29
CA VAL A 97 -15.47 -10.57 -9.07
C VAL A 97 -14.07 -10.69 -8.43
N ALA A 98 -13.55 -11.92 -8.31
CA ALA A 98 -12.23 -12.17 -7.74
C ALA A 98 -11.11 -11.49 -8.54
N VAL A 99 -11.17 -11.57 -9.88
CA VAL A 99 -10.18 -10.91 -10.75
C VAL A 99 -10.24 -9.40 -10.61
N ASN A 100 -11.43 -8.82 -10.58
CA ASN A 100 -11.62 -7.40 -10.32
C ASN A 100 -10.97 -6.96 -9.00
N GLN A 101 -11.22 -7.69 -7.92
CA GLN A 101 -10.65 -7.38 -6.60
C GLN A 101 -9.11 -7.49 -6.61
N ILE A 102 -8.53 -8.51 -7.25
CA ILE A 102 -7.09 -8.68 -7.39
C ILE A 102 -6.47 -7.48 -8.10
N ILE A 103 -7.05 -7.07 -9.24
CA ILE A 103 -6.59 -5.90 -10.00
C ILE A 103 -6.64 -4.64 -9.14
N MET A 104 -7.76 -4.38 -8.50
CA MET A 104 -7.95 -3.17 -7.69
C MET A 104 -7.02 -3.14 -6.47
N LYS A 105 -6.71 -4.30 -5.84
CA LYS A 105 -5.72 -4.41 -4.77
C LYS A 105 -4.31 -4.15 -5.29
N ALA A 106 -3.92 -4.76 -6.40
CA ALA A 106 -2.60 -4.55 -7.01
C ALA A 106 -2.36 -3.07 -7.36
N MET A 107 -3.40 -2.37 -7.82
CA MET A 107 -3.35 -0.98 -8.26
C MET A 107 -3.58 0.06 -7.15
N GLN A 108 -3.53 -0.32 -5.88
CA GLN A 108 -3.59 0.64 -4.76
C GLN A 108 -2.44 1.65 -4.84
N LYS A 109 -2.73 2.92 -4.50
CA LYS A 109 -1.74 4.00 -4.60
C LYS A 109 -0.62 3.84 -3.58
N GLU A 110 -0.98 3.47 -2.37
CA GLU A 110 -0.02 3.23 -1.29
C GLU A 110 0.56 1.82 -1.38
N PRO A 111 1.90 1.65 -1.44
CA PRO A 111 2.55 0.34 -1.56
C PRO A 111 2.18 -0.64 -0.44
N SER A 112 1.94 -0.13 0.78
CA SER A 112 1.51 -0.93 1.94
C SER A 112 0.11 -1.54 1.78
N MET A 113 -0.73 -0.96 0.93
CA MET A 113 -2.10 -1.43 0.66
C MET A 113 -2.17 -2.43 -0.50
N ARG A 114 -1.06 -2.66 -1.20
CA ARG A 114 -0.95 -3.62 -2.31
C ARG A 114 -0.62 -5.02 -1.80
N TYR A 115 -0.48 -5.94 -2.72
CA TYR A 115 0.20 -7.21 -2.45
C TYR A 115 1.62 -6.96 -1.97
N GLN A 116 2.00 -7.59 -0.87
CA GLN A 116 3.33 -7.42 -0.29
C GLN A 116 4.38 -8.34 -0.93
N SER A 117 3.94 -9.36 -1.68
CA SER A 117 4.80 -10.27 -2.43
C SER A 117 4.07 -10.88 -3.63
N ALA A 118 4.83 -11.36 -4.61
CA ALA A 118 4.29 -12.14 -5.73
C ALA A 118 3.60 -13.42 -5.24
N THR A 119 4.09 -14.03 -4.17
CA THR A 119 3.50 -15.23 -3.57
C THR A 119 2.09 -14.96 -3.03
N GLU A 120 1.88 -13.79 -2.39
CA GLU A 120 0.55 -13.39 -1.92
C GLU A 120 -0.42 -13.23 -3.09
N MET A 121 0.00 -12.53 -4.14
CA MET A 121 -0.83 -12.34 -5.34
C MET A 121 -1.12 -13.66 -6.06
N LEU A 122 -0.13 -14.55 -6.18
CA LEU A 122 -0.30 -15.88 -6.79
C LEU A 122 -1.31 -16.74 -6.03
N LYS A 123 -1.35 -16.64 -4.70
CA LYS A 123 -2.36 -17.33 -3.87
C LYS A 123 -3.76 -16.89 -4.22
N ASP A 124 -4.01 -15.59 -4.31
CA ASP A 124 -5.33 -15.06 -4.67
C ASP A 124 -5.72 -15.40 -6.12
N LEU A 125 -4.77 -15.34 -7.05
CA LEU A 125 -4.98 -15.78 -8.44
C LEU A 125 -5.35 -17.26 -8.52
N SER A 126 -4.70 -18.11 -7.73
CA SER A 126 -4.99 -19.54 -7.67
C SER A 126 -6.39 -19.83 -7.08
N LEU A 127 -6.84 -19.00 -6.14
CA LEU A 127 -8.20 -19.06 -5.61
C LEU A 127 -9.22 -18.56 -6.63
N ALA A 128 -8.92 -17.48 -7.38
CA ALA A 128 -9.79 -16.94 -8.41
C ALA A 128 -10.05 -17.95 -9.54
N LEU A 129 -9.07 -18.77 -9.90
CA LEU A 129 -9.25 -19.86 -10.87
C LEU A 129 -10.27 -20.93 -10.39
N LYS A 130 -10.36 -21.14 -9.07
CA LYS A 130 -11.27 -22.13 -8.47
C LYS A 130 -12.65 -21.55 -8.15
N ASN A 131 -12.69 -20.27 -7.82
CA ASN A 131 -13.90 -19.54 -7.44
C ASN A 131 -13.86 -18.10 -8.01
N PRO A 132 -14.20 -17.93 -9.30
CA PRO A 132 -14.11 -16.64 -9.98
C PRO A 132 -14.98 -15.53 -9.34
N ASP A 133 -16.13 -15.90 -8.79
CA ASP A 133 -17.07 -14.96 -8.17
C ASP A 133 -16.85 -14.81 -6.66
N GLY A 134 -15.80 -15.43 -6.13
CA GLY A 134 -15.44 -15.37 -4.71
C GLY A 134 -15.00 -13.98 -4.27
N ARG A 135 -15.31 -13.62 -3.02
CA ARG A 135 -14.88 -12.38 -2.36
C ARG A 135 -13.91 -12.71 -1.23
N PHE A 136 -12.72 -13.16 -1.58
CA PHE A 136 -11.69 -13.62 -0.62
C PHE A 136 -10.46 -12.72 -0.61
N VAL A 137 -10.36 -11.77 -1.52
CA VAL A 137 -9.25 -10.82 -1.54
C VAL A 137 -9.39 -9.89 -0.34
N SER A 138 -8.54 -10.07 0.66
CA SER A 138 -8.47 -9.15 1.79
C SER A 138 -8.02 -7.78 1.29
N GLU A 139 -8.87 -6.77 1.50
CA GLU A 139 -8.36 -5.40 1.52
C GLU A 139 -7.33 -5.40 2.64
N THR A 140 -6.09 -5.00 2.34
CA THR A 140 -5.10 -4.77 3.39
C THR A 140 -5.67 -3.60 4.19
N SER A 141 -6.49 -3.91 5.21
CA SER A 141 -6.79 -2.94 6.23
C SER A 141 -5.42 -2.51 6.73
N MET A 142 -5.12 -1.21 6.74
CA MET A 142 -4.22 -0.73 7.77
C MET A 142 -4.77 -1.36 9.03
N ASP A 143 -4.02 -2.30 9.63
CA ASP A 143 -4.14 -2.54 11.04
C ASP A 143 -3.95 -1.15 11.65
N THR A 144 -5.04 -0.46 11.82
CA THR A 144 -5.18 0.45 12.92
C THR A 144 -4.96 -0.51 14.10
N GLN A 145 -3.69 -0.73 14.44
CA GLN A 145 -3.36 -0.99 15.83
C GLN A 145 -4.14 0.12 16.52
N ALA A 146 -5.33 -0.29 16.96
CA ALA A 146 -6.16 0.57 17.75
C ALA A 146 -5.18 1.15 18.75
N THR A 147 -4.95 2.45 18.66
CA THR A 147 -4.21 3.18 19.65
C THR A 147 -4.91 2.73 20.92
N GLN A 148 -4.28 1.81 21.66
CA GLN A 148 -4.78 1.44 22.96
C GLN A 148 -4.92 2.78 23.64
N ARG A 149 -6.15 3.20 23.88
CA ARG A 149 -6.41 4.36 24.70
C ARG A 149 -5.59 4.10 25.94
N ILE A 150 -4.50 4.85 26.09
CA ILE A 150 -3.78 4.93 27.34
C ILE A 150 -4.87 5.33 28.31
N GLY A 151 -5.30 4.35 29.09
CA GLY A 151 -6.32 4.56 30.10
C GLY A 151 -5.84 5.75 30.92
N THR A 152 -6.71 6.70 31.09
CA THR A 152 -6.47 7.96 31.78
C THR A 152 -5.70 7.68 33.07
N ILE A 153 -4.39 7.96 33.08
CA ILE A 153 -3.54 8.01 34.25
C ILE A 153 -3.95 9.29 35.00
N THR A 154 -5.10 9.29 35.65
CA THR A 154 -5.58 10.45 36.38
C THR A 154 -6.16 10.13 37.75
N GLU A 155 -6.25 8.87 38.17
CA GLU A 155 -6.75 8.58 39.53
C GLU A 155 -5.74 7.94 40.49
N ASP A 156 -4.67 7.29 39.98
CA ASP A 156 -3.68 6.65 40.86
C ASP A 156 -2.53 7.57 41.24
N MET A 157 -2.11 8.52 40.38
CA MET A 157 -1.09 9.51 40.78
C MET A 157 -1.59 10.53 41.80
N ALA A 158 -2.90 10.79 41.85
CA ALA A 158 -3.47 11.68 42.86
C ALA A 158 -3.54 11.08 44.27
N LYS A 159 -3.32 9.76 44.41
CA LYS A 159 -3.30 9.09 45.74
C LYS A 159 -1.90 8.98 46.31
N GLU A 160 -0.86 8.91 45.52
CA GLU A 160 0.53 8.87 46.00
C GLU A 160 1.00 10.26 46.48
N ASP A 161 0.67 11.35 45.79
CA ASP A 161 1.04 12.71 46.22
C ASP A 161 0.34 13.13 47.57
N LYS A 162 -0.81 12.53 47.92
CA LYS A 162 -1.46 12.79 49.20
C LYS A 162 -0.87 11.97 50.37
N ALA A 163 -0.18 10.87 50.06
CA ALA A 163 0.46 10.05 51.07
C ALA A 163 1.83 10.61 51.51
N ASP A 164 2.60 11.17 50.57
CA ASP A 164 3.92 11.77 50.90
C ASP A 164 3.81 13.12 51.58
N ASN A 165 2.83 13.95 51.22
CA ASN A 165 2.60 15.24 51.85
C ASN A 165 2.13 15.13 53.33
N LYS A 166 1.58 13.97 53.73
CA LYS A 166 1.19 13.68 55.11
C LYS A 166 2.33 13.19 56.00
N LYS A 167 3.40 12.61 55.37
CA LYS A 167 4.60 12.18 56.09
C LYS A 167 5.53 13.34 56.44
N ASP A 168 5.67 14.32 55.53
CA ASP A 168 6.49 15.51 55.78
C ASP A 168 5.92 16.47 56.80
N LYS A 169 4.59 16.64 56.86
CA LYS A 169 3.95 17.44 57.94
C LYS A 169 4.09 16.82 59.32
N LYS A 170 4.24 15.49 59.42
CA LYS A 170 4.44 14.79 60.71
C LYS A 170 5.90 14.83 61.20
N LYS A 171 6.86 15.04 60.31
CA LYS A 171 8.27 15.24 60.67
C LYS A 171 8.58 16.67 61.12
N GLN A 172 7.96 17.67 60.55
CA GLN A 172 8.15 19.09 60.99
C GLN A 172 7.48 19.40 62.33
N GLY A 173 6.41 18.69 62.68
CA GLY A 173 5.75 18.86 63.98
C GLY A 173 6.52 18.32 65.18
N LYS A 174 7.52 17.44 64.99
CA LYS A 174 8.34 16.87 66.08
C LYS A 174 9.65 17.60 66.37
N ILE A 175 10.04 18.57 65.56
CA ILE A 175 11.29 19.35 65.73
C ILE A 175 11.02 20.64 66.57
N ARG A 176 9.79 21.01 66.82
CA ARG A 176 9.42 22.23 67.53
C ARG A 176 9.18 22.09 69.04
N THR A 177 9.47 20.90 69.61
CA THR A 177 9.20 20.63 71.02
C THR A 177 10.46 20.40 71.85
N TYR A 178 11.65 20.73 71.33
CA TYR A 178 12.92 20.72 72.06
C TYR A 178 13.69 22.02 71.79
N PHE A 179 13.19 23.14 72.39
CA PHE A 179 13.98 24.29 72.76
C PHE A 179 13.14 25.07 73.80
#